data_e5bcb55a287e989fc3af31333beeae69
#
_entry.id   e5bcb55a287e989fc3af31333beeae69
#
_cell.length_a   1.000
_cell.length_b   1.000
_cell.length_c   1.000
_cell.angle_alpha   90.00
_cell.angle_beta   90.00
_cell.angle_gamma   90.00
#
_symmetry.space_group_name_H-M   'P 1'
#
loop_
_entity.id
_entity.type
_entity.pdbx_description
1 polymer ?
#
loop_
_entity_poly.entity_id
_entity_poly.type
_entity_poly.pdbx_seq_one_letter_code
_entity_poly.pdbx_strand_id
1 'polypeptide(L)'
;MKPRFLLPSLLCLGAISLAQISLAQTVAASPVLTAAKTELDRNFDELKKQPVPAYYLSYEIIDTNSEVVSSSFGALMHSNDGHHRVAHIDLRVGDYALDNTHQVRGRLALGGGAGIAAVALPVEDDPLAIRQALWRDTDRRYKRAMTQFAAVQTNNEVKVEQEDKSADFSHEKLEQAIESIPVMHVDKKAWEEKVRKYTAPFHRYGDLFNATATFMADQETRWFVSSEGSMIQTSTTYYRLFIDASSKAPDGMELPRYESFAALNPKDLPDDAAVLKAVDKMIADLKALREAPVVDPYTGPAILSGRATAVFFHEVFGHRIEGHRQKNENEGQTFKKMVGQPVLPAFLSVDFDPTLKHYAGVDLVGSYEFDDEGVRARPLVAVKDGVLENFLMGRSPIEGFPNSNGHGRAQAGFEPVARQSNLVIVNSKPISRDELKKQLIAQIKEQNKPFGLFFDDIQGGFTLTGRTIPNAFNVIPVMVYRVYPDGKEELVRGVDLVGTPLTVFSKILAADDEKAVFNGICGAESGQVPVSASGPGILISQIEVQKKSKSQERPPILPAPFAAAQGGAK
;
A
#
# COMPACT_ATOMS: atom_id res chain seq x y z
N MET A 1 -0.66 54.11 76.86
CA MET A 1 -0.50 54.59 75.49
C MET A 1 -0.46 53.36 74.57
N LYS A 2 -1.50 53.08 73.79
CA LYS A 2 -1.62 51.99 72.85
C LYS A 2 -1.51 52.55 71.43
N PRO A 3 -0.68 51.95 70.52
CA PRO A 3 -0.74 52.32 69.13
C PRO A 3 -1.83 51.54 68.41
N ARG A 4 -2.55 52.24 67.55
CA ARG A 4 -3.55 51.68 66.62
C ARG A 4 -2.87 51.05 65.41
N PHE A 5 -3.22 49.79 65.09
CA PHE A 5 -2.92 49.16 63.83
C PHE A 5 -3.97 49.46 62.78
N LEU A 6 -3.55 49.97 61.63
CA LEU A 6 -4.37 50.17 60.42
C LEU A 6 -4.21 48.89 59.57
N LEU A 7 -5.30 48.23 59.25
CA LEU A 7 -5.38 47.18 58.19
C LEU A 7 -5.51 47.83 56.81
N PRO A 8 -4.76 47.38 55.79
CA PRO A 8 -5.09 47.72 54.41
C PRO A 8 -6.06 46.69 53.80
N SER A 9 -7.12 47.21 53.19
CA SER A 9 -8.11 46.45 52.44
C SER A 9 -7.50 45.94 51.16
N LEU A 10 -7.47 44.61 50.96
CA LEU A 10 -7.12 43.96 49.69
C LEU A 10 -8.35 43.92 48.78
N LEU A 11 -8.32 44.70 47.68
CA LEU A 11 -9.25 44.52 46.57
C LEU A 11 -8.82 43.29 45.75
N CYS A 12 -9.63 42.23 45.80
CA CYS A 12 -9.53 41.13 44.83
C CYS A 12 -10.20 41.56 43.52
N LEU A 13 -9.39 41.91 42.52
CA LEU A 13 -9.85 41.94 41.13
C LEU A 13 -9.96 40.49 40.60
N GLY A 14 -11.21 40.01 40.48
CA GLY A 14 -11.51 38.79 39.80
C GLY A 14 -11.29 38.94 38.29
N ALA A 15 -10.24 38.32 37.76
CA ALA A 15 -10.05 38.17 36.32
C ALA A 15 -11.07 37.15 35.79
N ILE A 16 -12.11 37.63 35.11
CA ILE A 16 -13.03 36.81 34.34
C ILE A 16 -12.27 36.36 33.10
N SER A 17 -11.79 35.13 33.11
CA SER A 17 -11.25 34.47 31.93
C SER A 17 -12.37 34.16 30.95
N LEU A 18 -12.51 34.99 29.91
CA LEU A 18 -13.33 34.69 28.75
C LEU A 18 -12.71 33.48 28.03
N ALA A 19 -13.25 32.29 28.29
CA ALA A 19 -13.00 31.13 27.44
C ALA A 19 -13.51 31.45 26.04
N GLN A 20 -12.61 31.67 25.09
CA GLN A 20 -12.95 31.71 23.68
C GLN A 20 -13.44 30.34 23.29
N ILE A 21 -14.76 30.17 23.24
CA ILE A 21 -15.37 29.01 22.55
C ILE A 21 -15.09 29.26 21.07
N SER A 22 -14.07 28.55 20.54
CA SER A 22 -13.84 28.44 19.12
C SER A 22 -15.07 27.71 18.55
N LEU A 23 -15.97 28.43 17.93
CA LEU A 23 -17.02 27.87 17.10
C LEU A 23 -16.28 27.21 15.92
N ALA A 24 -16.12 25.90 15.96
CA ALA A 24 -15.72 25.15 14.79
C ALA A 24 -16.73 25.46 13.68
N GLN A 25 -16.30 26.20 12.66
CA GLN A 25 -17.11 26.42 11.47
C GLN A 25 -17.46 25.05 10.89
N THR A 26 -18.74 24.71 10.91
CA THR A 26 -19.23 23.51 10.23
C THR A 26 -18.99 23.70 8.74
N VAL A 27 -18.11 22.89 8.17
CA VAL A 27 -17.86 22.85 6.72
C VAL A 27 -19.15 22.39 6.05
N ALA A 28 -19.63 23.14 5.04
CA ALA A 28 -20.81 22.76 4.29
C ALA A 28 -20.51 21.57 3.36
N ALA A 29 -21.47 20.67 3.21
CA ALA A 29 -21.41 19.59 2.23
C ALA A 29 -21.29 20.18 0.82
N SER A 30 -20.42 19.59 -0.01
CA SER A 30 -20.26 20.00 -1.40
C SER A 30 -21.50 19.67 -2.25
N PRO A 31 -21.66 20.31 -3.42
CA PRO A 31 -22.72 19.97 -4.37
C PRO A 31 -22.71 18.48 -4.75
N VAL A 32 -21.53 17.88 -4.91
CA VAL A 32 -21.34 16.46 -5.26
C VAL A 32 -21.89 15.56 -4.14
N LEU A 33 -21.49 15.80 -2.88
CA LEU A 33 -21.98 15.02 -1.74
C LEU A 33 -23.50 15.13 -1.60
N THR A 34 -24.03 16.34 -1.78
CA THR A 34 -25.47 16.59 -1.71
C THR A 34 -26.24 15.89 -2.84
N ALA A 35 -25.71 15.90 -4.06
CA ALA A 35 -26.29 15.20 -5.20
C ALA A 35 -26.27 13.68 -4.98
N ALA A 36 -25.15 13.13 -4.51
CA ALA A 36 -25.01 11.70 -4.19
C ALA A 36 -26.02 11.27 -3.12
N LYS A 37 -26.14 12.01 -2.01
CA LYS A 37 -27.11 11.70 -0.94
C LYS A 37 -28.54 11.77 -1.43
N THR A 38 -28.89 12.82 -2.18
CA THR A 38 -30.25 12.97 -2.75
C THR A 38 -30.62 11.82 -3.66
N GLU A 39 -29.68 11.37 -4.52
CA GLU A 39 -29.96 10.28 -5.44
C GLU A 39 -29.97 8.92 -4.73
N LEU A 40 -29.12 8.72 -3.72
CA LEU A 40 -29.13 7.53 -2.90
C LEU A 40 -30.48 7.34 -2.22
N ASP A 41 -30.99 8.37 -1.55
CA ASP A 41 -32.25 8.31 -0.83
C ASP A 41 -33.41 7.98 -1.78
N ARG A 42 -33.47 8.68 -2.94
CA ARG A 42 -34.50 8.44 -3.95
C ARG A 42 -34.48 7.00 -4.48
N ASN A 43 -33.29 6.50 -4.84
CA ASN A 43 -33.14 5.16 -5.39
C ASN A 43 -33.43 4.10 -4.32
N PHE A 44 -32.90 4.25 -3.12
CA PHE A 44 -33.10 3.28 -2.06
C PHE A 44 -34.56 3.19 -1.61
N ASP A 45 -35.27 4.33 -1.54
CA ASP A 45 -36.70 4.38 -1.23
C ASP A 45 -37.58 3.60 -2.22
N GLU A 46 -37.17 3.54 -3.49
CA GLU A 46 -37.87 2.75 -4.51
C GLU A 46 -37.42 1.28 -4.52
N LEU A 47 -36.11 1.02 -4.31
CA LEU A 47 -35.57 -0.34 -4.37
C LEU A 47 -35.98 -1.22 -3.17
N LYS A 48 -36.19 -0.62 -1.99
CA LYS A 48 -36.71 -1.39 -0.83
C LYS A 48 -38.18 -1.80 -0.94
N LYS A 49 -38.94 -1.26 -1.91
CA LYS A 49 -40.33 -1.63 -2.20
C LYS A 49 -40.44 -2.74 -3.27
N GLN A 50 -39.35 -3.11 -3.89
CA GLN A 50 -39.34 -4.11 -4.95
C GLN A 50 -39.56 -5.53 -4.41
N PRO A 51 -39.97 -6.50 -5.24
CA PRO A 51 -40.19 -7.90 -4.81
C PRO A 51 -38.97 -8.55 -4.17
N VAL A 52 -37.77 -8.18 -4.59
CA VAL A 52 -36.50 -8.52 -3.94
C VAL A 52 -35.89 -7.21 -3.44
N PRO A 53 -36.20 -6.81 -2.20
CA PRO A 53 -35.82 -5.50 -1.71
C PRO A 53 -34.30 -5.37 -1.55
N ALA A 54 -33.76 -4.21 -1.91
CA ALA A 54 -32.41 -3.85 -1.53
C ALA A 54 -32.38 -3.53 -0.02
N TYR A 55 -31.44 -4.12 0.70
CA TYR A 55 -31.22 -3.82 2.13
C TYR A 55 -30.07 -2.85 2.36
N TYR A 56 -29.15 -2.72 1.37
CA TYR A 56 -28.01 -1.80 1.43
C TYR A 56 -27.77 -1.16 0.06
N LEU A 57 -27.42 0.11 0.09
CA LEU A 57 -26.93 0.90 -1.05
C LEU A 57 -25.90 1.91 -0.55
N SER A 58 -24.76 1.99 -1.23
CA SER A 58 -23.79 3.08 -1.04
C SER A 58 -23.28 3.62 -2.34
N TYR A 59 -22.89 4.89 -2.32
CA TYR A 59 -22.14 5.56 -3.39
C TYR A 59 -20.83 6.03 -2.80
N GLU A 60 -19.73 5.57 -3.37
CA GLU A 60 -18.42 6.14 -3.22
C GLU A 60 -18.07 6.88 -4.50
N ILE A 61 -17.81 8.18 -4.42
CA ILE A 61 -17.37 9.01 -5.54
C ILE A 61 -15.96 9.47 -5.26
N ILE A 62 -15.07 9.26 -6.22
CA ILE A 62 -13.67 9.67 -6.15
C ILE A 62 -13.38 10.61 -7.31
N ASP A 63 -12.90 11.80 -6.97
CA ASP A 63 -12.43 12.82 -7.89
C ASP A 63 -10.90 12.91 -7.75
N THR A 64 -10.20 12.70 -8.85
CA THR A 64 -8.74 12.72 -8.88
C THR A 64 -8.25 13.86 -9.77
N ASN A 65 -7.52 14.78 -9.17
CA ASN A 65 -6.74 15.79 -9.86
C ASN A 65 -5.26 15.41 -9.80
N SER A 66 -4.62 15.32 -10.94
CA SER A 66 -3.22 14.89 -11.04
C SER A 66 -2.38 15.83 -11.87
N GLU A 67 -1.13 16.00 -11.46
CA GLU A 67 -0.06 16.67 -12.21
C GLU A 67 1.09 15.71 -12.37
N VAL A 68 1.50 15.46 -13.61
CA VAL A 68 2.61 14.53 -13.93
C VAL A 68 3.63 15.22 -14.79
N VAL A 69 4.87 15.27 -14.30
CA VAL A 69 6.01 15.84 -15.03
C VAL A 69 7.12 14.82 -15.08
N SER A 70 7.58 14.47 -16.26
CA SER A 70 8.67 13.50 -16.41
C SER A 70 9.73 13.95 -17.41
N SER A 71 10.95 13.49 -17.18
CA SER A 71 12.10 13.72 -18.07
C SER A 71 12.94 12.47 -18.21
N SER A 72 13.72 12.42 -19.28
CA SER A 72 14.68 11.36 -19.54
C SER A 72 15.97 11.99 -20.09
N PHE A 73 17.12 11.62 -19.53
CA PHE A 73 18.42 12.13 -19.95
C PHE A 73 18.46 13.66 -20.12
N GLY A 74 17.91 14.40 -19.15
CA GLY A 74 17.89 15.88 -19.15
C GLY A 74 16.84 16.52 -20.06
N ALA A 75 16.05 15.75 -20.81
CA ALA A 75 15.01 16.25 -21.70
C ALA A 75 13.61 15.94 -21.15
N LEU A 76 12.69 16.90 -21.24
CA LEU A 76 11.31 16.74 -20.84
C LEU A 76 10.60 15.70 -21.74
N MET A 77 9.90 14.76 -21.14
CA MET A 77 9.10 13.74 -21.82
C MET A 77 7.61 14.09 -21.78
N HIS A 78 7.12 14.39 -20.59
CA HIS A 78 5.71 14.68 -20.34
C HIS A 78 5.56 15.82 -19.33
N SER A 79 4.53 16.62 -19.52
CA SER A 79 4.09 17.66 -18.57
C SER A 79 2.59 17.83 -18.74
N ASN A 80 1.82 17.00 -18.02
CA ASN A 80 0.38 16.84 -18.20
C ASN A 80 -0.35 17.01 -16.87
N ASP A 81 -1.57 17.50 -16.98
CA ASP A 81 -2.58 17.50 -15.93
C ASP A 81 -3.70 16.53 -16.29
N GLY A 82 -4.27 15.92 -15.30
CA GLY A 82 -5.41 15.03 -15.41
C GLY A 82 -6.49 15.37 -14.41
N HIS A 83 -7.75 15.28 -14.84
CA HIS A 83 -8.90 15.38 -13.95
C HIS A 83 -9.93 14.34 -14.37
N HIS A 84 -10.30 13.47 -13.45
CA HIS A 84 -11.34 12.49 -13.70
C HIS A 84 -12.14 12.22 -12.42
N ARG A 85 -13.40 11.86 -12.60
CA ARG A 85 -14.32 11.51 -11.53
C ARG A 85 -15.00 10.19 -11.82
N VAL A 86 -14.99 9.29 -10.86
CA VAL A 86 -15.63 7.97 -10.98
C VAL A 86 -16.44 7.66 -9.74
N ALA A 87 -17.43 6.79 -9.88
CA ALA A 87 -18.16 6.24 -8.74
C ALA A 87 -18.05 4.72 -8.70
N HIS A 88 -17.98 4.20 -7.48
CA HIS A 88 -18.31 2.84 -7.12
C HIS A 88 -19.69 2.82 -6.46
N ILE A 89 -20.53 1.84 -6.80
CA ILE A 89 -21.86 1.67 -6.23
C ILE A 89 -21.93 0.27 -5.64
N ASP A 90 -22.08 0.12 -4.34
CA ASP A 90 -22.39 -1.16 -3.70
C ASP A 90 -23.90 -1.25 -3.48
N LEU A 91 -24.53 -2.26 -4.11
CA LEU A 91 -25.94 -2.52 -3.99
C LEU A 91 -26.16 -3.98 -3.63
N ARG A 92 -26.85 -4.20 -2.50
CA ARG A 92 -27.06 -5.52 -1.95
C ARG A 92 -28.54 -5.83 -1.77
N VAL A 93 -28.93 -7.07 -2.16
CA VAL A 93 -30.27 -7.65 -2.01
C VAL A 93 -30.17 -8.96 -1.21
N GLY A 94 -31.20 -9.26 -0.44
CA GLY A 94 -31.19 -10.32 0.55
C GLY A 94 -31.16 -9.73 1.95
N ASP A 95 -30.21 -10.13 2.75
CA ASP A 95 -29.93 -9.55 4.06
C ASP A 95 -28.43 -9.63 4.42
N TYR A 96 -28.03 -9.11 5.60
CA TYR A 96 -26.64 -9.10 6.02
C TYR A 96 -26.04 -10.51 6.18
N ALA A 97 -26.85 -11.51 6.50
CA ALA A 97 -26.40 -12.88 6.68
C ALA A 97 -26.17 -13.59 5.34
N LEU A 98 -27.07 -13.34 4.35
CA LEU A 98 -27.01 -13.96 3.04
C LEU A 98 -27.48 -13.00 1.97
N ASP A 99 -26.58 -12.58 1.09
CA ASP A 99 -26.88 -11.64 0.02
C ASP A 99 -26.40 -12.08 -1.37
N ASN A 100 -26.58 -11.21 -2.35
CA ASN A 100 -26.19 -11.47 -3.74
C ASN A 100 -24.69 -11.59 -3.98
N THR A 101 -23.84 -11.25 -3.00
CA THR A 101 -22.37 -11.37 -3.10
C THR A 101 -21.86 -12.72 -2.60
N HIS A 102 -22.74 -13.53 -1.99
CA HIS A 102 -22.41 -14.84 -1.48
C HIS A 102 -21.76 -15.74 -2.53
N GLN A 103 -20.67 -16.42 -2.16
CA GLN A 103 -19.89 -17.22 -3.08
C GLN A 103 -20.67 -18.46 -3.57
N VAL A 104 -20.90 -18.56 -4.86
CA VAL A 104 -21.56 -19.71 -5.51
C VAL A 104 -20.48 -20.72 -5.94
N ARG A 105 -20.55 -21.95 -5.45
CA ARG A 105 -19.63 -23.03 -5.83
C ARG A 105 -19.68 -23.34 -7.34
N GLY A 106 -18.53 -23.68 -7.91
CA GLY A 106 -18.42 -24.05 -9.33
C GLY A 106 -18.49 -22.90 -10.32
N ARG A 107 -18.85 -21.68 -9.91
CA ARG A 107 -18.46 -20.47 -10.63
C ARG A 107 -17.04 -20.14 -10.21
N LEU A 108 -16.12 -20.19 -11.15
CA LEU A 108 -14.90 -19.39 -11.00
C LEU A 108 -15.40 -18.00 -10.60
N ALA A 109 -15.07 -17.57 -9.40
CA ALA A 109 -15.03 -16.15 -9.11
C ALA A 109 -14.04 -15.62 -10.17
N LEU A 110 -14.56 -15.20 -11.30
CA LEU A 110 -13.82 -14.38 -12.26
C LEU A 110 -13.42 -13.19 -11.40
N GLY A 111 -12.20 -13.20 -10.97
CA GLY A 111 -11.58 -12.50 -9.84
C GLY A 111 -12.33 -11.25 -9.45
N GLY A 112 -12.51 -11.03 -8.17
CA GLY A 112 -13.03 -9.78 -7.64
C GLY A 112 -12.23 -8.63 -8.22
N GLY A 113 -12.29 -8.13 -9.25
CA GLY A 113 -11.51 -7.12 -9.95
C GLY A 113 -11.84 -7.03 -11.44
N ALA A 114 -12.36 -8.11 -12.02
CA ALA A 114 -12.76 -8.09 -13.43
C ALA A 114 -14.23 -7.69 -13.53
N GLY A 115 -14.52 -6.39 -13.41
CA GLY A 115 -15.57 -5.93 -14.25
C GLY A 115 -16.92 -5.52 -13.71
N ILE A 116 -16.99 -4.84 -12.59
CA ILE A 116 -17.96 -3.77 -12.53
C ILE A 116 -17.19 -2.51 -12.91
N ALA A 117 -17.28 -2.11 -14.16
CA ALA A 117 -16.63 -0.90 -14.63
C ALA A 117 -17.03 0.27 -13.73
N ALA A 118 -16.03 1.05 -13.29
CA ALA A 118 -16.27 2.32 -12.63
C ALA A 118 -17.27 3.15 -13.42
N VAL A 119 -18.19 3.80 -12.74
CA VAL A 119 -19.13 4.74 -13.36
C VAL A 119 -18.39 6.05 -13.58
N ALA A 120 -18.11 6.40 -14.82
CA ALA A 120 -17.61 7.73 -15.11
C ALA A 120 -18.69 8.77 -14.78
N LEU A 121 -18.30 9.78 -13.99
CA LEU A 121 -19.13 10.92 -13.63
C LEU A 121 -18.61 12.20 -14.29
N PRO A 122 -19.48 13.21 -14.50
CA PRO A 122 -19.03 14.54 -14.89
C PRO A 122 -18.00 15.10 -13.91
N VAL A 123 -16.96 15.73 -14.42
CA VAL A 123 -15.99 16.47 -13.61
C VAL A 123 -16.55 17.83 -13.12
N GLU A 124 -17.55 18.35 -13.82
CA GLU A 124 -18.32 19.52 -13.37
C GLU A 124 -19.28 19.14 -12.23
N ASP A 125 -19.43 20.04 -11.27
CA ASP A 125 -20.31 19.84 -10.11
C ASP A 125 -21.79 20.10 -10.47
N ASP A 126 -22.25 19.56 -11.60
CA ASP A 126 -23.66 19.61 -11.99
C ASP A 126 -24.45 18.51 -11.27
N PRO A 127 -25.36 18.86 -10.32
CA PRO A 127 -26.04 17.87 -9.51
C PRO A 127 -26.97 16.95 -10.33
N LEU A 128 -27.53 17.46 -11.43
CA LEU A 128 -28.48 16.70 -12.24
C LEU A 128 -27.76 15.66 -13.10
N ALA A 129 -26.62 16.04 -13.69
CA ALA A 129 -25.79 15.14 -14.49
C ALA A 129 -25.17 14.03 -13.62
N ILE A 130 -24.68 14.36 -12.41
CA ILE A 130 -24.18 13.38 -11.45
C ILE A 130 -25.29 12.38 -11.06
N ARG A 131 -26.46 12.89 -10.65
CA ARG A 131 -27.60 12.05 -10.28
C ARG A 131 -28.08 11.16 -11.41
N GLN A 132 -28.09 11.65 -12.65
CA GLN A 132 -28.48 10.87 -13.81
C GLN A 132 -27.54 9.67 -14.04
N ALA A 133 -26.24 9.85 -13.87
CA ALA A 133 -25.27 8.77 -14.00
C ALA A 133 -25.42 7.73 -12.88
N LEU A 134 -25.58 8.18 -11.63
CA LEU A 134 -25.78 7.30 -10.47
C LEU A 134 -27.09 6.49 -10.61
N TRP A 135 -28.20 7.14 -10.97
CA TRP A 135 -29.48 6.45 -11.20
C TRP A 135 -29.38 5.33 -12.23
N ARG A 136 -28.82 5.63 -13.40
CA ARG A 136 -28.69 4.66 -14.49
C ARG A 136 -27.91 3.42 -14.08
N ASP A 137 -26.80 3.62 -13.34
CA ASP A 137 -25.97 2.51 -12.93
C ASP A 137 -26.56 1.75 -11.73
N THR A 138 -27.23 2.42 -10.81
CA THR A 138 -27.97 1.79 -9.72
C THR A 138 -29.04 0.83 -10.24
N ASP A 139 -29.84 1.24 -11.24
CA ASP A 139 -30.83 0.35 -11.88
C ASP A 139 -30.17 -0.89 -12.49
N ARG A 140 -29.08 -0.71 -13.21
CA ARG A 140 -28.33 -1.82 -13.81
C ARG A 140 -27.80 -2.79 -12.74
N ARG A 141 -27.24 -2.26 -11.67
CA ARG A 141 -26.69 -3.07 -10.56
C ARG A 141 -27.78 -3.80 -9.81
N TYR A 142 -28.93 -3.18 -9.57
CA TYR A 142 -30.05 -3.84 -8.94
C TYR A 142 -30.52 -5.06 -9.76
N LYS A 143 -30.69 -4.92 -11.08
CA LYS A 143 -31.06 -6.03 -11.97
C LYS A 143 -30.04 -7.17 -11.92
N ARG A 144 -28.75 -6.84 -11.86
CA ARG A 144 -27.68 -7.82 -11.72
C ARG A 144 -27.71 -8.50 -10.35
N ALA A 145 -27.88 -7.74 -9.27
CA ALA A 145 -27.95 -8.26 -7.90
C ALA A 145 -29.11 -9.26 -7.73
N MET A 146 -30.29 -8.97 -8.30
CA MET A 146 -31.41 -9.92 -8.31
C MET A 146 -31.03 -11.24 -8.99
N THR A 147 -30.38 -11.19 -10.15
CA THR A 147 -29.96 -12.40 -10.88
C THR A 147 -28.92 -13.19 -10.09
N GLN A 148 -27.99 -12.50 -9.44
CA GLN A 148 -26.99 -13.14 -8.59
C GLN A 148 -27.63 -13.77 -7.37
N PHE A 149 -28.54 -13.07 -6.69
CA PHE A 149 -29.21 -13.57 -5.51
C PHE A 149 -30.07 -14.83 -5.80
N ALA A 150 -30.77 -14.86 -6.93
CA ALA A 150 -31.49 -16.07 -7.37
C ALA A 150 -30.52 -17.26 -7.56
N ALA A 151 -29.31 -17.03 -8.08
CA ALA A 151 -28.30 -18.08 -8.19
C ALA A 151 -27.76 -18.52 -6.81
N VAL A 152 -27.58 -17.58 -5.87
CA VAL A 152 -27.20 -17.87 -4.48
C VAL A 152 -28.25 -18.74 -3.79
N GLN A 153 -29.55 -18.39 -3.90
CA GLN A 153 -30.65 -19.15 -3.34
C GLN A 153 -30.69 -20.59 -3.89
N THR A 154 -30.57 -20.74 -5.21
CA THR A 154 -30.53 -22.08 -5.85
C THR A 154 -29.32 -22.90 -5.37
N ASN A 155 -28.15 -22.28 -5.20
CA ASN A 155 -26.95 -22.98 -4.73
C ASN A 155 -27.08 -23.44 -3.27
N ASN A 156 -27.74 -22.65 -2.42
CA ASN A 156 -27.99 -23.00 -1.02
C ASN A 156 -28.96 -24.17 -0.85
N GLU A 157 -29.88 -24.37 -1.79
CA GLU A 157 -30.80 -25.53 -1.77
C GLU A 157 -30.05 -26.85 -2.04
N VAL A 158 -28.89 -26.81 -2.70
CA VAL A 158 -28.06 -27.98 -3.01
C VAL A 158 -27.10 -28.27 -1.84
N LYS A 159 -27.59 -28.39 -0.66
CA LYS A 159 -26.97 -28.73 0.65
C LYS A 159 -25.53 -29.32 0.60
N VAL A 160 -24.54 -28.50 0.25
CA VAL A 160 -23.15 -28.78 0.55
C VAL A 160 -22.74 -27.82 1.67
N GLU A 161 -22.42 -28.35 2.83
CA GLU A 161 -22.03 -27.55 3.99
C GLU A 161 -20.82 -26.68 3.67
N GLN A 162 -20.95 -25.36 3.86
CA GLN A 162 -19.83 -24.44 3.70
C GLN A 162 -18.95 -24.49 4.95
N GLU A 163 -17.65 -24.34 4.77
CA GLU A 163 -16.68 -24.34 5.86
C GLU A 163 -16.81 -23.07 6.71
N ASP A 164 -17.05 -21.92 6.08
CA ASP A 164 -17.26 -20.62 6.73
C ASP A 164 -18.76 -20.26 6.71
N LYS A 165 -19.34 -20.06 7.89
CA LYS A 165 -20.76 -19.72 8.09
C LYS A 165 -20.97 -18.25 8.48
N SER A 166 -19.93 -17.42 8.35
CA SER A 166 -20.04 -16.00 8.65
C SER A 166 -20.99 -15.29 7.68
N ALA A 167 -21.56 -14.19 8.15
CA ALA A 167 -22.42 -13.34 7.34
C ALA A 167 -21.69 -12.81 6.08
N ASP A 168 -22.43 -12.36 5.07
CA ASP A 168 -21.85 -11.80 3.86
C ASP A 168 -21.44 -10.34 4.03
N PHE A 169 -22.13 -9.61 4.94
CA PHE A 169 -21.86 -8.21 5.19
C PHE A 169 -21.99 -7.86 6.67
N SER A 170 -21.15 -6.94 7.15
CA SER A 170 -21.17 -6.52 8.55
C SER A 170 -22.03 -5.28 8.76
N HIS A 171 -22.62 -5.18 9.97
CA HIS A 171 -23.20 -3.94 10.47
C HIS A 171 -22.11 -3.07 11.08
N GLU A 172 -21.94 -1.86 10.55
CA GLU A 172 -20.95 -0.93 11.06
C GLU A 172 -21.60 0.33 11.60
N LYS A 173 -20.87 1.03 12.46
CA LYS A 173 -21.30 2.34 12.95
C LYS A 173 -21.32 3.34 11.78
N LEU A 174 -22.42 4.07 11.66
CA LEU A 174 -22.48 5.17 10.70
C LEU A 174 -21.46 6.26 11.06
N GLU A 175 -20.86 6.87 10.03
CA GLU A 175 -19.87 7.93 10.19
C GLU A 175 -20.33 9.20 9.46
N GLN A 176 -20.10 10.35 10.12
CA GLN A 176 -20.39 11.67 9.56
C GLN A 176 -19.15 12.53 9.69
N ALA A 177 -18.53 12.85 8.57
CA ALA A 177 -17.32 13.66 8.51
C ALA A 177 -17.31 14.48 7.22
N ILE A 178 -17.27 15.80 7.34
CA ILE A 178 -17.22 16.72 6.21
C ILE A 178 -16.01 17.62 6.39
N GLU A 179 -14.96 17.35 5.61
CA GLU A 179 -13.74 18.14 5.58
C GLU A 179 -13.78 19.18 4.45
N SER A 180 -12.99 20.24 4.62
CA SER A 180 -12.75 21.18 3.53
C SER A 180 -11.91 20.52 2.45
N ILE A 181 -12.24 20.79 1.19
CA ILE A 181 -11.46 20.32 0.05
C ILE A 181 -10.40 21.39 -0.24
N PRO A 182 -9.11 21.11 0.01
CA PRO A 182 -8.04 22.04 -0.33
C PRO A 182 -7.86 22.11 -1.85
N VAL A 183 -7.28 23.21 -2.33
CA VAL A 183 -6.87 23.34 -3.72
C VAL A 183 -5.42 22.87 -3.83
N MET A 184 -5.15 21.91 -4.70
CA MET A 184 -3.78 21.48 -4.99
C MET A 184 -3.07 22.57 -5.80
N HIS A 185 -1.88 22.95 -5.36
CA HIS A 185 -1.04 23.91 -6.06
C HIS A 185 0.33 23.30 -6.37
N VAL A 186 0.65 23.18 -7.65
CA VAL A 186 1.95 22.70 -8.14
C VAL A 186 2.59 23.75 -9.04
N ASP A 187 3.81 24.16 -8.73
CA ASP A 187 4.63 24.93 -9.68
C ASP A 187 5.21 23.98 -10.74
N LYS A 188 4.43 23.73 -11.79
CA LYS A 188 4.74 22.82 -12.88
C LYS A 188 6.04 23.16 -13.57
N LYS A 189 6.32 24.46 -13.80
CA LYS A 189 7.58 24.91 -14.45
C LYS A 189 8.80 24.61 -13.58
N ALA A 190 8.72 24.87 -12.29
CA ALA A 190 9.79 24.51 -11.38
C ALA A 190 10.06 23.00 -11.37
N TRP A 191 9.01 22.17 -11.42
CA TRP A 191 9.17 20.71 -11.50
C TRP A 191 9.72 20.24 -12.85
N GLU A 192 9.35 20.88 -13.96
CA GLU A 192 9.97 20.62 -15.26
C GLU A 192 11.48 20.84 -15.24
N GLU A 193 11.95 21.90 -14.59
CA GLU A 193 13.38 22.19 -14.43
C GLU A 193 14.06 21.16 -13.50
N LYS A 194 13.42 20.82 -12.39
CA LYS A 194 13.94 19.84 -11.43
C LYS A 194 14.12 18.45 -12.06
N VAL A 195 13.10 17.90 -12.73
CA VAL A 195 13.21 16.56 -13.32
C VAL A 195 14.26 16.49 -14.43
N ARG A 196 14.42 17.56 -15.25
CA ARG A 196 15.54 17.68 -16.21
C ARG A 196 16.89 17.65 -15.48
N LYS A 197 17.03 18.43 -14.41
CA LYS A 197 18.24 18.47 -13.59
C LYS A 197 18.59 17.11 -12.99
N TYR A 198 17.59 16.34 -12.54
CA TYR A 198 17.79 15.03 -11.91
C TYR A 198 18.18 13.95 -12.91
N THR A 199 17.76 14.05 -14.17
CA THR A 199 18.10 13.05 -15.20
C THR A 199 19.33 13.41 -16.03
N ALA A 200 19.78 14.66 -16.04
CA ALA A 200 20.98 15.08 -16.77
C ALA A 200 22.26 14.31 -16.36
N PRO A 201 22.52 13.96 -15.08
CA PRO A 201 23.71 13.21 -14.69
C PRO A 201 23.84 11.83 -15.38
N PHE A 202 22.76 11.22 -15.80
CA PHE A 202 22.78 9.92 -16.46
C PHE A 202 23.50 9.91 -17.81
N HIS A 203 23.69 11.06 -18.46
CA HIS A 203 24.56 11.20 -19.64
C HIS A 203 26.01 10.74 -19.41
N ARG A 204 26.47 10.74 -18.15
CA ARG A 204 27.85 10.33 -17.81
C ARG A 204 28.08 8.83 -17.92
N TYR A 205 27.02 8.04 -18.12
CA TYR A 205 27.12 6.60 -18.19
C TYR A 205 26.47 6.06 -19.46
N GLY A 206 27.32 5.73 -20.44
CA GLY A 206 26.89 5.33 -21.79
C GLY A 206 26.19 3.96 -21.89
N ASP A 207 26.22 3.15 -20.83
CA ASP A 207 25.61 1.81 -20.80
C ASP A 207 24.20 1.77 -20.22
N LEU A 208 23.54 2.93 -20.06
CA LEU A 208 22.15 2.99 -19.62
C LEU A 208 21.19 2.83 -20.79
N PHE A 209 20.15 2.03 -20.57
CA PHE A 209 19.05 1.84 -21.52
C PHE A 209 17.91 2.81 -21.26
N ASN A 210 17.64 3.04 -19.98
CA ASN A 210 16.62 3.94 -19.53
C ASN A 210 17.12 4.73 -18.33
N ALA A 211 16.70 5.99 -18.25
CA ALA A 211 16.88 6.81 -17.07
C ALA A 211 15.79 7.86 -17.07
N THR A 212 14.84 7.76 -16.16
CA THR A 212 13.71 8.70 -16.05
C THR A 212 13.61 9.26 -14.65
N ALA A 213 13.05 10.46 -14.54
CA ALA A 213 12.56 11.03 -13.30
C ALA A 213 11.15 11.53 -13.54
N THR A 214 10.22 11.06 -12.73
CA THR A 214 8.80 11.42 -12.79
C THR A 214 8.38 12.01 -11.45
N PHE A 215 7.91 13.25 -11.50
CA PHE A 215 7.19 13.88 -10.42
C PHE A 215 5.70 13.70 -10.65
N MET A 216 4.98 13.29 -9.60
CA MET A 216 3.52 13.20 -9.56
C MET A 216 3.00 13.93 -8.34
N ALA A 217 1.92 14.67 -8.52
CA ALA A 217 1.08 15.20 -7.45
C ALA A 217 -0.33 14.74 -7.73
N ASP A 218 -0.91 13.99 -6.80
CA ASP A 218 -2.27 13.49 -6.91
C ASP A 218 -3.09 13.96 -5.72
N GLN A 219 -4.19 14.65 -6.00
CA GLN A 219 -5.22 14.99 -5.03
C GLN A 219 -6.43 14.12 -5.28
N GLU A 220 -6.79 13.33 -4.29
CA GLU A 220 -7.98 12.51 -4.27
C GLU A 220 -9.00 13.10 -3.31
N THR A 221 -10.17 13.47 -3.83
CA THR A 221 -11.32 13.88 -3.02
C THR A 221 -12.35 12.76 -3.06
N ARG A 222 -12.77 12.33 -1.88
CA ARG A 222 -13.72 11.23 -1.72
C ARG A 222 -15.01 11.72 -1.10
N TRP A 223 -16.12 11.30 -1.68
CA TRP A 223 -17.45 11.43 -1.12
C TRP A 223 -18.07 10.04 -0.97
N PHE A 224 -18.52 9.75 0.23
CA PHE A 224 -19.18 8.48 0.53
C PHE A 224 -20.54 8.75 1.20
N VAL A 225 -21.57 8.07 0.69
CA VAL A 225 -22.91 8.06 1.30
C VAL A 225 -23.45 6.64 1.32
N SER A 226 -24.16 6.27 2.39
CA SER A 226 -24.80 4.97 2.51
C SER A 226 -26.26 5.06 2.97
N SER A 227 -27.03 4.01 2.67
CA SER A 227 -28.39 3.84 3.15
C SER A 227 -28.49 3.63 4.67
N GLU A 228 -27.37 3.29 5.32
CA GLU A 228 -27.26 3.22 6.78
C GLU A 228 -27.12 4.61 7.42
N GLY A 229 -26.82 5.66 6.63
CA GLY A 229 -26.74 7.05 7.09
C GLY A 229 -25.34 7.62 7.15
N SER A 230 -24.30 6.92 6.73
CA SER A 230 -22.96 7.50 6.63
C SER A 230 -22.92 8.61 5.57
N MET A 231 -22.16 9.68 5.86
CA MET A 231 -21.97 10.82 4.97
C MET A 231 -20.58 11.40 5.20
N ILE A 232 -19.66 11.12 4.27
CA ILE A 232 -18.22 11.42 4.41
C ILE A 232 -17.76 12.23 3.21
N GLN A 233 -16.95 13.25 3.47
CA GLN A 233 -16.22 14.04 2.50
C GLN A 233 -14.81 14.25 3.03
N THR A 234 -13.81 13.69 2.35
CA THR A 234 -12.38 13.82 2.69
C THR A 234 -11.58 14.18 1.46
N SER A 235 -10.40 14.76 1.66
CA SER A 235 -9.47 15.02 0.57
C SER A 235 -8.04 14.76 1.03
N THR A 236 -7.28 14.02 0.24
CA THR A 236 -5.88 13.71 0.49
C THR A 236 -5.05 14.11 -0.72
N THR A 237 -3.91 14.73 -0.49
CA THR A 237 -2.94 15.01 -1.54
C THR A 237 -1.64 14.32 -1.19
N TYR A 238 -1.02 13.65 -2.15
CA TYR A 238 0.32 13.13 -1.99
C TYR A 238 1.19 13.49 -3.18
N TYR A 239 2.48 13.62 -2.89
CA TYR A 239 3.51 14.00 -3.86
C TYR A 239 4.53 12.88 -3.93
N ARG A 240 4.94 12.53 -5.14
CA ARG A 240 5.94 11.49 -5.36
C ARG A 240 6.95 11.93 -6.40
N LEU A 241 8.23 11.77 -6.09
CA LEU A 241 9.32 11.82 -7.05
C LEU A 241 9.88 10.40 -7.20
N PHE A 242 9.72 9.82 -8.38
CA PHE A 242 10.23 8.49 -8.71
C PHE A 242 11.31 8.62 -9.76
N ILE A 243 12.49 8.06 -9.49
CA ILE A 243 13.63 8.05 -10.40
C ILE A 243 13.99 6.62 -10.66
N ASP A 244 14.02 6.22 -11.92
CA ASP A 244 14.43 4.89 -12.32
C ASP A 244 15.50 4.94 -13.40
N ALA A 245 16.40 3.97 -13.37
CA ALA A 245 17.39 3.75 -14.37
C ALA A 245 17.66 2.26 -14.55
N SER A 246 17.98 1.85 -15.76
CA SER A 246 18.31 0.47 -16.06
C SER A 246 19.50 0.34 -17.00
N SER A 247 20.24 -0.76 -16.81
CA SER A 247 21.36 -1.18 -17.65
C SER A 247 21.23 -2.67 -17.97
N LYS A 248 22.05 -3.19 -18.86
CA LYS A 248 22.20 -4.64 -19.10
C LYS A 248 23.63 -5.05 -18.87
N ALA A 249 23.81 -6.15 -18.17
CA ALA A 249 25.12 -6.80 -18.04
C ALA A 249 25.56 -7.43 -19.37
N PRO A 250 26.85 -7.72 -19.56
CA PRO A 250 27.34 -8.35 -20.79
C PRO A 250 26.69 -9.71 -21.13
N ASP A 251 26.16 -10.40 -20.11
CA ASP A 251 25.44 -11.68 -20.25
C ASP A 251 23.94 -11.51 -20.54
N GLY A 252 23.46 -10.27 -20.78
CA GLY A 252 22.06 -9.94 -21.09
C GLY A 252 21.15 -9.72 -19.88
N MET A 253 21.65 -9.87 -18.65
CA MET A 253 20.83 -9.66 -17.46
C MET A 253 20.46 -8.18 -17.29
N GLU A 254 19.18 -7.90 -17.09
CA GLU A 254 18.69 -6.54 -16.78
C GLU A 254 19.02 -6.16 -15.35
N LEU A 255 19.51 -4.93 -15.19
CA LEU A 255 19.98 -4.35 -13.96
C LEU A 255 19.18 -3.08 -13.67
N PRO A 256 18.10 -3.16 -12.87
CA PRO A 256 17.32 -1.98 -12.50
C PRO A 256 17.89 -1.31 -11.26
N ARG A 257 17.75 0.01 -11.18
CA ARG A 257 17.87 0.81 -9.95
C ARG A 257 16.78 1.85 -9.92
N TYR A 258 16.29 2.14 -8.75
CA TYR A 258 15.27 3.14 -8.54
C TYR A 258 15.47 3.86 -7.21
N GLU A 259 14.93 5.08 -7.13
CA GLU A 259 14.72 5.83 -5.90
C GLU A 259 13.30 6.41 -5.91
N SER A 260 12.65 6.37 -4.76
CA SER A 260 11.28 6.86 -4.60
C SER A 260 11.18 7.71 -3.35
N PHE A 261 10.78 8.96 -3.53
CA PHE A 261 10.52 9.91 -2.47
C PHE A 261 9.04 10.25 -2.49
N ALA A 262 8.38 10.13 -1.36
CA ALA A 262 6.97 10.43 -1.22
C ALA A 262 6.75 11.36 -0.02
N ALA A 263 5.79 12.26 -0.13
CA ALA A 263 5.43 13.21 0.93
C ALA A 263 3.95 13.58 0.85
N LEU A 264 3.38 13.93 2.00
CA LEU A 264 2.03 14.50 2.09
C LEU A 264 2.02 16.03 1.87
N ASN A 265 3.20 16.64 1.93
CA ASN A 265 3.40 18.04 1.60
C ASN A 265 4.63 18.16 0.67
N PRO A 266 4.58 18.95 -0.42
CA PRO A 266 5.70 19.04 -1.37
C PRO A 266 6.99 19.61 -0.75
N LYS A 267 6.91 20.31 0.38
CA LYS A 267 8.08 20.83 1.13
C LYS A 267 8.85 19.75 1.88
N ASP A 268 8.23 18.60 2.11
CA ASP A 268 8.82 17.46 2.83
C ASP A 268 9.52 16.49 1.87
N LEU A 269 9.42 16.73 0.54
CA LEU A 269 10.28 16.07 -0.43
C LEU A 269 11.74 16.52 -0.27
N PRO A 270 12.73 15.64 -0.53
CA PRO A 270 14.12 15.98 -0.37
C PRO A 270 14.55 17.14 -1.30
N ASP A 271 15.53 17.89 -0.86
CA ASP A 271 16.12 18.95 -1.66
C ASP A 271 16.90 18.42 -2.87
N ASP A 272 17.25 19.31 -3.79
CA ASP A 272 17.98 18.96 -5.01
C ASP A 272 19.32 18.27 -4.72
N ALA A 273 20.01 18.63 -3.64
CA ALA A 273 21.32 18.05 -3.32
C ALA A 273 21.18 16.59 -2.87
N ALA A 274 20.16 16.30 -2.06
CA ALA A 274 19.86 14.94 -1.62
C ALA A 274 19.41 14.06 -2.81
N VAL A 275 18.56 14.57 -3.69
CA VAL A 275 18.12 13.84 -4.90
C VAL A 275 19.31 13.56 -5.83
N LEU A 276 20.15 14.54 -6.11
CA LEU A 276 21.32 14.35 -6.98
C LEU A 276 22.33 13.37 -6.39
N LYS A 277 22.51 13.37 -5.06
CA LYS A 277 23.35 12.37 -4.38
C LYS A 277 22.79 10.96 -4.56
N ALA A 278 21.45 10.78 -4.48
CA ALA A 278 20.81 9.49 -4.76
C ALA A 278 21.00 9.07 -6.22
N VAL A 279 20.88 9.99 -7.18
CA VAL A 279 21.14 9.73 -8.60
C VAL A 279 22.60 9.32 -8.84
N ASP A 280 23.57 10.01 -8.25
CA ASP A 280 24.99 9.64 -8.37
C ASP A 280 25.25 8.24 -7.77
N LYS A 281 24.59 7.90 -6.66
CA LYS A 281 24.62 6.54 -6.08
C LYS A 281 24.03 5.51 -7.04
N MET A 282 22.85 5.77 -7.63
CA MET A 282 22.23 4.88 -8.61
C MET A 282 23.16 4.58 -9.79
N ILE A 283 23.85 5.60 -10.33
CA ILE A 283 24.83 5.43 -11.41
C ILE A 283 26.01 4.54 -10.95
N ALA A 284 26.53 4.79 -9.76
CA ALA A 284 27.62 3.98 -9.20
C ALA A 284 27.20 2.52 -8.98
N ASP A 285 26.00 2.30 -8.43
CA ASP A 285 25.42 0.97 -8.20
C ASP A 285 25.25 0.20 -9.53
N LEU A 286 24.71 0.84 -10.58
CA LEU A 286 24.53 0.22 -11.90
C LEU A 286 25.87 -0.19 -12.55
N LYS A 287 26.90 0.65 -12.41
CA LYS A 287 28.27 0.31 -12.85
C LYS A 287 28.79 -0.91 -12.11
N ALA A 288 28.67 -0.93 -10.78
CA ALA A 288 29.14 -2.03 -9.96
C ALA A 288 28.36 -3.33 -10.22
N LEU A 289 27.04 -3.25 -10.36
CA LEU A 289 26.17 -4.40 -10.68
C LEU A 289 26.53 -5.03 -12.05
N ARG A 290 26.92 -4.22 -13.02
CA ARG A 290 27.30 -4.72 -14.35
C ARG A 290 28.54 -5.62 -14.29
N GLU A 291 29.48 -5.33 -13.39
CA GLU A 291 30.71 -6.07 -13.18
C GLU A 291 30.56 -7.20 -12.13
N ALA A 292 29.52 -7.13 -11.31
CA ALA A 292 29.29 -8.06 -10.21
C ALA A 292 29.11 -9.51 -10.70
N PRO A 293 29.64 -10.51 -9.98
CA PRO A 293 29.44 -11.90 -10.30
C PRO A 293 27.98 -12.33 -10.08
N VAL A 294 27.54 -13.30 -10.87
CA VAL A 294 26.22 -13.93 -10.72
C VAL A 294 26.28 -14.94 -9.58
N VAL A 295 25.25 -14.99 -8.75
CA VAL A 295 25.10 -16.00 -7.70
C VAL A 295 24.41 -17.23 -8.25
N ASP A 296 24.93 -18.40 -7.92
CA ASP A 296 24.24 -19.68 -8.13
C ASP A 296 23.18 -19.88 -7.03
N PRO A 297 22.20 -20.78 -7.22
CA PRO A 297 21.22 -21.09 -6.19
C PRO A 297 21.89 -21.38 -4.85
N TYR A 298 21.35 -20.79 -3.80
CA TYR A 298 21.94 -20.81 -2.47
C TYR A 298 20.89 -20.99 -1.40
N THR A 299 21.23 -21.76 -0.37
CA THR A 299 20.46 -21.90 0.86
C THR A 299 21.38 -21.69 2.05
N GLY A 300 21.09 -20.72 2.90
CA GLY A 300 21.89 -20.39 4.08
C GLY A 300 21.46 -19.11 4.78
N PRO A 301 22.29 -18.62 5.74
CA PRO A 301 21.94 -17.48 6.55
C PRO A 301 21.99 -16.17 5.73
N ALA A 302 21.11 -15.25 6.10
CA ALA A 302 21.03 -13.93 5.47
C ALA A 302 20.55 -12.84 6.41
N ILE A 303 20.92 -11.59 6.10
CA ILE A 303 20.32 -10.38 6.65
C ILE A 303 19.49 -9.71 5.54
N LEU A 304 18.30 -9.25 5.89
CA LEU A 304 17.53 -8.27 5.15
C LEU A 304 17.66 -6.93 5.86
N SER A 305 18.01 -5.84 5.15
CA SER A 305 17.97 -4.48 5.70
C SER A 305 16.55 -4.11 6.15
N GLY A 306 16.35 -3.04 6.88
CA GLY A 306 15.02 -2.62 7.31
C GLY A 306 14.07 -2.37 6.15
N ARG A 307 14.54 -1.75 5.04
CA ARG A 307 13.73 -1.54 3.83
C ARG A 307 13.41 -2.87 3.13
N ALA A 308 14.37 -3.76 3.03
CA ALA A 308 14.17 -5.09 2.46
C ALA A 308 13.19 -5.92 3.31
N THR A 309 13.30 -5.86 4.63
CA THR A 309 12.38 -6.49 5.59
C THR A 309 10.96 -5.95 5.44
N ALA A 310 10.80 -4.64 5.30
CA ALA A 310 9.49 -4.00 5.13
C ALA A 310 8.76 -4.55 3.89
N VAL A 311 9.43 -4.59 2.73
CA VAL A 311 8.87 -5.16 1.50
C VAL A 311 8.62 -6.66 1.65
N PHE A 312 9.56 -7.38 2.26
CA PHE A 312 9.42 -8.82 2.50
C PHE A 312 8.18 -9.15 3.34
N PHE A 313 7.94 -8.43 4.44
CA PHE A 313 6.76 -8.63 5.27
C PHE A 313 5.47 -8.22 4.55
N HIS A 314 5.50 -7.14 3.76
CA HIS A 314 4.36 -6.74 2.94
C HIS A 314 3.91 -7.88 2.02
N GLU A 315 4.84 -8.48 1.27
CA GLU A 315 4.54 -9.53 0.29
C GLU A 315 4.24 -10.89 0.95
N VAL A 316 5.06 -11.27 1.93
CA VAL A 316 5.04 -12.64 2.45
C VAL A 316 4.03 -12.80 3.58
N PHE A 317 3.82 -11.79 4.41
CA PHE A 317 2.89 -11.79 5.54
C PHE A 317 1.61 -11.03 5.24
N GLY A 318 1.71 -9.76 4.84
CA GLY A 318 0.61 -8.82 4.76
C GLY A 318 -0.54 -9.31 3.89
N HIS A 319 -0.28 -9.76 2.66
CA HIS A 319 -1.32 -10.31 1.78
C HIS A 319 -2.01 -11.56 2.33
N ARG A 320 -1.38 -12.30 3.23
CA ARG A 320 -1.94 -13.52 3.81
C ARG A 320 -2.78 -13.33 5.05
N ILE A 321 -2.79 -12.10 5.59
CA ILE A 321 -3.68 -11.73 6.69
C ILE A 321 -4.83 -10.81 6.25
N GLU A 322 -5.00 -10.59 4.94
CA GLU A 322 -6.19 -9.98 4.37
C GLU A 322 -7.38 -10.93 4.57
N GLY A 323 -8.38 -10.48 5.36
CA GLY A 323 -9.43 -11.36 5.89
C GLY A 323 -10.28 -12.06 4.83
N HIS A 324 -10.65 -11.35 3.75
CA HIS A 324 -11.45 -11.93 2.66
C HIS A 324 -10.80 -13.20 2.06
N ARG A 325 -9.46 -13.32 2.09
CA ARG A 325 -8.73 -14.52 1.64
C ARG A 325 -8.94 -15.72 2.57
N GLN A 326 -9.30 -15.49 3.84
CA GLN A 326 -9.58 -16.58 4.78
C GLN A 326 -10.96 -17.19 4.57
N LYS A 327 -11.92 -16.44 3.98
CA LYS A 327 -13.25 -16.91 3.62
C LYS A 327 -13.25 -17.69 2.30
N ASN A 328 -12.46 -17.24 1.34
CA ASN A 328 -12.44 -17.78 -0.02
C ASN A 328 -11.77 -19.16 -0.08
N GLU A 329 -12.53 -20.21 -0.42
CA GLU A 329 -12.02 -21.59 -0.53
C GLU A 329 -10.99 -21.79 -1.66
N ASN A 330 -10.90 -20.86 -2.62
CA ASN A 330 -9.90 -20.90 -3.69
C ASN A 330 -8.56 -20.30 -3.26
N GLU A 331 -8.51 -19.63 -2.11
CA GLU A 331 -7.30 -19.08 -1.52
C GLU A 331 -6.56 -20.11 -0.63
N GLY A 332 -5.27 -19.88 -0.42
CA GLY A 332 -4.43 -20.78 0.37
C GLY A 332 -4.75 -20.79 1.87
N GLN A 333 -5.46 -19.79 2.37
CA GLN A 333 -5.91 -19.66 3.76
C GLN A 333 -4.79 -19.93 4.79
N THR A 334 -3.57 -19.44 4.52
CA THR A 334 -2.33 -19.81 5.23
C THR A 334 -2.43 -19.63 6.75
N PHE A 335 -3.08 -18.57 7.20
CA PHE A 335 -3.17 -18.24 8.62
C PHE A 335 -4.55 -18.48 9.26
N LYS A 336 -5.53 -19.01 8.51
CA LYS A 336 -6.93 -19.19 8.98
C LYS A 336 -7.02 -19.88 10.33
N LYS A 337 -6.22 -20.93 10.54
CA LYS A 337 -6.22 -21.75 11.76
C LYS A 337 -5.10 -21.37 12.75
N MET A 338 -4.45 -20.24 12.53
CA MET A 338 -3.26 -19.83 13.31
C MET A 338 -3.57 -18.71 14.33
N VAL A 339 -4.80 -18.23 14.41
CA VAL A 339 -5.19 -17.23 15.42
C VAL A 339 -4.94 -17.79 16.82
N GLY A 340 -4.27 -17.02 17.68
CA GLY A 340 -3.80 -17.44 18.99
C GLY A 340 -2.57 -18.34 18.98
N GLN A 341 -1.95 -18.59 17.81
CA GLN A 341 -0.74 -19.40 17.66
C GLN A 341 0.48 -18.54 17.34
N PRO A 342 1.69 -18.98 17.73
CA PRO A 342 2.92 -18.29 17.35
C PRO A 342 3.18 -18.43 15.83
N VAL A 343 3.34 -17.30 15.15
CA VAL A 343 3.66 -17.20 13.71
C VAL A 343 4.98 -16.50 13.46
N LEU A 344 5.48 -15.75 14.44
CA LEU A 344 6.76 -15.04 14.43
C LEU A 344 7.52 -15.32 15.74
N PRO A 345 8.84 -15.01 15.82
CA PRO A 345 9.55 -15.00 17.09
C PRO A 345 8.90 -14.01 18.09
N ALA A 346 8.91 -14.36 19.37
CA ALA A 346 8.26 -13.59 20.43
C ALA A 346 8.79 -12.15 20.64
N PHE A 347 9.92 -11.80 20.02
CA PHE A 347 10.43 -10.42 20.06
C PHE A 347 9.89 -9.53 18.93
N LEU A 348 9.09 -10.06 18.01
CA LEU A 348 8.48 -9.32 16.92
C LEU A 348 6.98 -9.18 17.10
N SER A 349 6.48 -7.98 16.87
CA SER A 349 5.05 -7.68 16.71
C SER A 349 4.84 -7.02 15.35
N VAL A 350 3.63 -7.12 14.81
CA VAL A 350 3.25 -6.51 13.54
C VAL A 350 1.95 -5.75 13.70
N ASP A 351 2.02 -4.45 13.46
CA ASP A 351 0.88 -3.54 13.52
C ASP A 351 0.52 -3.06 12.11
N PHE A 352 -0.76 -2.76 11.92
CA PHE A 352 -1.25 -2.00 10.77
C PHE A 352 -1.94 -0.75 11.30
N ASP A 353 -1.38 0.41 11.00
CA ASP A 353 -1.93 1.68 11.49
C ASP A 353 -2.21 2.64 10.33
N PRO A 354 -3.46 2.63 9.81
CA PRO A 354 -3.88 3.56 8.77
C PRO A 354 -3.94 5.02 9.26
N THR A 355 -3.92 5.26 10.56
CA THR A 355 -3.98 6.63 11.12
C THR A 355 -2.61 7.28 11.28
N LEU A 356 -1.54 6.51 11.16
CA LEU A 356 -0.16 6.98 11.29
C LEU A 356 0.28 7.68 10.01
N LYS A 357 0.51 9.01 10.09
CA LYS A 357 0.91 9.83 8.94
C LYS A 357 2.42 9.93 8.76
N HIS A 358 3.20 9.74 9.84
CA HIS A 358 4.66 9.88 9.84
C HIS A 358 5.31 8.77 10.65
N TYR A 359 6.43 8.24 10.17
CA TYR A 359 7.25 7.27 10.91
C TYR A 359 8.72 7.47 10.58
N ALA A 360 9.57 7.51 11.60
CA ALA A 360 11.03 7.68 11.46
C ALA A 360 11.44 8.90 10.58
N GLY A 361 10.67 9.99 10.63
CA GLY A 361 10.92 11.21 9.84
C GLY A 361 10.48 11.13 8.39
N VAL A 362 9.71 10.11 8.01
CA VAL A 362 9.18 9.90 6.65
C VAL A 362 7.66 9.91 6.69
N ASP A 363 7.03 10.55 5.71
CA ASP A 363 5.58 10.51 5.51
C ASP A 363 5.14 9.14 5.03
N LEU A 364 4.00 8.67 5.51
CA LEU A 364 3.42 7.38 5.16
C LEU A 364 2.25 7.56 4.21
N VAL A 365 2.35 7.01 3.01
CA VAL A 365 1.32 7.15 1.97
C VAL A 365 0.15 6.16 2.12
N GLY A 366 0.28 5.17 2.99
CA GLY A 366 -0.79 4.21 3.30
C GLY A 366 -1.75 4.70 4.39
N SER A 367 -1.72 6.00 4.75
CA SER A 367 -2.57 6.58 5.78
C SER A 367 -3.91 7.08 5.21
N TYR A 368 -4.98 6.87 5.97
CA TYR A 368 -6.33 7.36 5.66
C TYR A 368 -7.18 7.41 6.94
N GLU A 369 -8.27 8.16 6.93
CA GLU A 369 -9.18 8.29 8.08
C GLU A 369 -10.38 7.35 7.98
N PHE A 370 -10.88 7.13 6.77
CA PHE A 370 -11.97 6.19 6.48
C PHE A 370 -11.52 5.29 5.33
N ASP A 371 -11.89 4.01 5.40
CA ASP A 371 -11.71 3.09 4.30
C ASP A 371 -12.74 3.31 3.17
N ASP A 372 -12.62 2.57 2.09
CA ASP A 372 -13.46 2.74 0.90
C ASP A 372 -14.87 2.15 1.06
N GLU A 373 -15.15 1.53 2.21
CA GLU A 373 -16.49 1.08 2.63
C GLU A 373 -17.14 2.04 3.65
N GLY A 374 -16.53 3.20 3.90
CA GLY A 374 -17.01 4.24 4.82
C GLY A 374 -16.82 3.91 6.29
N VAL A 375 -15.98 2.96 6.63
CA VAL A 375 -15.65 2.59 8.01
C VAL A 375 -14.44 3.37 8.49
N ARG A 376 -14.52 3.90 9.72
CA ARG A 376 -13.39 4.63 10.31
C ARG A 376 -12.19 3.72 10.52
N ALA A 377 -11.06 4.15 9.97
CA ALA A 377 -9.78 3.48 10.10
C ALA A 377 -9.29 3.42 11.55
N ARG A 378 -8.71 2.30 11.96
CA ARG A 378 -8.22 2.07 13.32
C ARG A 378 -6.89 1.35 13.31
N PRO A 379 -5.97 1.69 14.23
CA PRO A 379 -4.78 0.88 14.46
C PRO A 379 -5.17 -0.57 14.80
N LEU A 380 -4.44 -1.52 14.23
CA LEU A 380 -4.66 -2.94 14.43
C LEU A 380 -3.35 -3.64 14.76
N VAL A 381 -3.31 -4.34 15.89
CA VAL A 381 -2.23 -5.28 16.21
C VAL A 381 -2.57 -6.62 15.53
N ALA A 382 -1.86 -6.95 14.46
CA ALA A 382 -2.04 -8.22 13.75
C ALA A 382 -1.30 -9.36 14.44
N VAL A 383 -0.05 -9.10 14.88
CA VAL A 383 0.77 -10.04 15.65
C VAL A 383 1.29 -9.34 16.88
N LYS A 384 1.07 -9.92 18.05
CA LYS A 384 1.59 -9.44 19.32
C LYS A 384 2.57 -10.46 19.90
N ASP A 385 3.79 -10.04 20.17
CA ASP A 385 4.82 -10.89 20.76
C ASP A 385 4.94 -12.26 20.08
N GLY A 386 4.90 -12.24 18.74
CA GLY A 386 4.96 -13.42 17.88
C GLY A 386 3.64 -14.16 17.65
N VAL A 387 2.57 -13.86 18.39
CA VAL A 387 1.27 -14.55 18.32
C VAL A 387 0.32 -13.81 17.38
N LEU A 388 -0.30 -14.51 16.43
CA LEU A 388 -1.30 -13.93 15.55
C LEU A 388 -2.60 -13.66 16.33
N GLU A 389 -3.07 -12.40 16.28
CA GLU A 389 -4.30 -12.00 16.97
C GLU A 389 -5.42 -11.61 16.01
N ASN A 390 -5.09 -10.96 14.88
CA ASN A 390 -6.09 -10.34 14.02
C ASN A 390 -5.79 -10.48 12.53
N PHE A 391 -6.86 -10.33 11.73
CA PHE A 391 -6.82 -10.14 10.30
C PHE A 391 -7.20 -8.70 9.92
N LEU A 392 -6.75 -8.23 8.76
CA LEU A 392 -7.25 -7.01 8.13
C LEU A 392 -8.67 -7.29 7.64
N MET A 393 -9.64 -6.48 8.05
CA MET A 393 -11.05 -6.69 7.76
C MET A 393 -11.68 -5.48 7.07
N GLY A 394 -12.32 -5.72 5.94
CA GLY A 394 -13.38 -4.89 5.39
C GLY A 394 -14.75 -5.35 5.91
N ARG A 395 -15.81 -4.95 5.23
CA ARG A 395 -17.19 -5.29 5.64
C ARG A 395 -17.64 -6.70 5.25
N SER A 396 -16.74 -7.54 4.75
CA SER A 396 -16.97 -8.98 4.54
C SER A 396 -16.49 -9.77 5.76
N PRO A 397 -17.37 -10.23 6.66
CA PRO A 397 -17.02 -11.02 7.83
C PRO A 397 -16.38 -12.36 7.48
N ILE A 398 -15.54 -12.86 8.38
CA ILE A 398 -15.02 -14.22 8.38
C ILE A 398 -15.24 -14.86 9.74
N GLU A 399 -15.09 -16.18 9.83
CA GLU A 399 -15.26 -16.91 11.10
C GLU A 399 -14.39 -16.31 12.22
N GLY A 400 -15.01 -15.94 13.32
CA GLY A 400 -14.36 -15.28 14.46
C GLY A 400 -14.16 -13.78 14.35
N PHE A 401 -14.37 -13.16 13.17
CA PHE A 401 -14.17 -11.72 12.92
C PHE A 401 -15.41 -11.13 12.22
N PRO A 402 -16.45 -10.77 12.98
CA PRO A 402 -17.74 -10.36 12.42
C PRO A 402 -17.79 -8.92 11.91
N ASN A 403 -16.81 -8.08 12.26
CA ASN A 403 -16.83 -6.64 11.97
C ASN A 403 -15.61 -6.19 11.17
N SER A 404 -15.77 -5.10 10.43
CA SER A 404 -14.68 -4.38 9.80
C SER A 404 -13.77 -3.71 10.84
N ASN A 405 -12.48 -3.59 10.53
CA ASN A 405 -11.54 -2.78 11.29
C ASN A 405 -10.99 -1.59 10.46
N GLY A 406 -11.71 -1.23 9.39
CA GLY A 406 -11.39 -0.09 8.56
C GLY A 406 -10.25 -0.37 7.57
N HIS A 407 -10.21 -1.57 7.00
CA HIS A 407 -9.23 -1.96 5.99
C HIS A 407 -9.86 -2.40 4.66
N GLY A 408 -11.14 -2.07 4.41
CA GLY A 408 -11.78 -2.25 3.12
C GLY A 408 -11.25 -1.22 2.11
N ARG A 409 -10.38 -1.61 1.17
CA ARG A 409 -9.71 -0.67 0.27
C ARG A 409 -9.76 -1.11 -1.18
N ALA A 410 -9.81 -0.12 -2.07
CA ALA A 410 -9.83 -0.31 -3.51
C ALA A 410 -9.16 0.86 -4.27
N GLN A 411 -8.78 0.60 -5.50
CA GLN A 411 -8.56 1.65 -6.48
C GLN A 411 -9.91 2.29 -6.85
N ALA A 412 -9.91 3.57 -7.16
CA ALA A 412 -11.10 4.31 -7.56
C ALA A 412 -11.98 3.53 -8.56
N GLY A 413 -13.23 3.26 -8.19
CA GLY A 413 -14.20 2.54 -9.00
C GLY A 413 -14.12 1.01 -8.97
N PHE A 414 -13.19 0.43 -8.22
CA PHE A 414 -13.14 -1.01 -7.96
C PHE A 414 -13.96 -1.38 -6.71
N GLU A 415 -14.26 -2.65 -6.56
CA GLU A 415 -14.92 -3.18 -5.36
C GLU A 415 -13.91 -3.32 -4.21
N PRO A 416 -14.18 -2.76 -3.02
CA PRO A 416 -13.27 -2.87 -1.89
C PRO A 416 -13.15 -4.30 -1.37
N VAL A 417 -11.93 -4.65 -0.97
CA VAL A 417 -11.62 -5.85 -0.19
C VAL A 417 -10.65 -5.49 0.93
N ALA A 418 -10.44 -6.38 1.89
CA ALA A 418 -9.46 -6.14 2.94
C ALA A 418 -8.04 -5.99 2.34
N ARG A 419 -7.37 -4.85 2.58
CA ARG A 419 -6.03 -4.52 2.07
C ARG A 419 -5.16 -3.90 3.14
N GLN A 420 -3.86 -3.98 2.94
CA GLN A 420 -2.87 -3.37 3.82
C GLN A 420 -2.95 -1.84 3.82
N SER A 421 -2.53 -1.24 4.94
CA SER A 421 -2.35 0.20 5.15
C SER A 421 -0.86 0.52 5.39
N ASN A 422 -0.52 1.03 6.58
CA ASN A 422 0.85 1.19 7.05
C ASN A 422 1.22 -0.02 7.92
N LEU A 423 2.03 -0.92 7.38
CA LEU A 423 2.59 -2.04 8.12
C LEU A 423 3.79 -1.55 8.95
N VAL A 424 3.80 -1.85 10.24
CA VAL A 424 4.90 -1.52 11.15
C VAL A 424 5.38 -2.78 11.88
N ILE A 425 6.64 -3.16 11.68
CA ILE A 425 7.27 -4.26 12.40
C ILE A 425 7.94 -3.68 13.64
N VAL A 426 7.52 -4.12 14.81
CA VAL A 426 8.04 -3.69 16.10
C VAL A 426 8.95 -4.77 16.66
N ASN A 427 10.18 -4.37 17.05
CA ASN A 427 11.17 -5.23 17.68
C ASN A 427 11.32 -4.87 19.16
N SER A 428 11.00 -5.78 20.08
CA SER A 428 11.12 -5.59 21.53
C SER A 428 12.52 -5.88 22.08
N LYS A 429 13.41 -6.47 21.27
CA LYS A 429 14.80 -6.82 21.67
C LYS A 429 15.79 -6.38 20.59
N PRO A 430 15.90 -5.08 20.31
CA PRO A 430 16.79 -4.58 19.27
C PRO A 430 18.26 -4.78 19.65
N ILE A 431 19.04 -5.12 18.62
CA ILE A 431 20.51 -5.13 18.68
C ILE A 431 21.06 -4.11 17.67
N SER A 432 22.34 -3.76 17.76
CA SER A 432 22.94 -2.89 16.75
C SER A 432 23.12 -3.62 15.42
N ARG A 433 23.16 -2.87 14.32
CA ARG A 433 23.44 -3.42 12.98
C ARG A 433 24.77 -4.17 12.92
N ASP A 434 25.80 -3.67 13.63
CA ASP A 434 27.10 -4.34 13.72
C ASP A 434 27.00 -5.69 14.45
N GLU A 435 26.18 -5.77 15.50
CA GLU A 435 25.94 -7.02 16.21
C GLU A 435 25.15 -8.00 15.35
N LEU A 436 24.15 -7.53 14.58
CA LEU A 436 23.41 -8.35 13.63
C LEU A 436 24.34 -8.96 12.58
N LYS A 437 25.32 -8.18 12.06
CA LYS A 437 26.34 -8.67 11.12
C LYS A 437 27.28 -9.69 11.76
N LYS A 438 27.71 -9.49 13.01
CA LYS A 438 28.52 -10.49 13.75
C LYS A 438 27.76 -11.80 13.91
N GLN A 439 26.46 -11.75 14.21
CA GLN A 439 25.62 -12.95 14.32
C GLN A 439 25.46 -13.64 12.96
N LEU A 440 25.34 -12.89 11.85
CA LEU A 440 25.37 -13.48 10.50
C LEU A 440 26.68 -14.26 10.29
N ILE A 441 27.83 -13.67 10.61
CA ILE A 441 29.15 -14.32 10.47
C ILE A 441 29.23 -15.56 11.35
N ALA A 442 28.68 -15.54 12.56
CA ALA A 442 28.60 -16.71 13.43
C ALA A 442 27.77 -17.83 12.79
N GLN A 443 26.60 -17.50 12.22
CA GLN A 443 25.73 -18.45 11.51
C GLN A 443 26.41 -19.06 10.28
N ILE A 444 27.17 -18.27 9.51
CA ILE A 444 27.95 -18.76 8.37
C ILE A 444 28.95 -19.82 8.82
N LYS A 445 29.67 -19.57 9.91
CA LYS A 445 30.66 -20.50 10.47
C LYS A 445 30.00 -21.75 11.05
N GLU A 446 28.94 -21.61 11.84
CA GLU A 446 28.19 -22.70 12.46
C GLU A 446 27.62 -23.67 11.41
N GLN A 447 27.07 -23.13 10.32
CA GLN A 447 26.50 -23.91 9.22
C GLN A 447 27.54 -24.38 8.18
N ASN A 448 28.83 -24.07 8.41
CA ASN A 448 29.92 -24.37 7.48
C ASN A 448 29.64 -23.90 6.05
N LYS A 449 29.08 -22.68 5.91
CA LYS A 449 28.79 -22.07 4.61
C LYS A 449 29.96 -21.23 4.12
N PRO A 450 30.20 -21.14 2.80
CA PRO A 450 31.26 -20.29 2.26
C PRO A 450 30.99 -18.78 2.45
N PHE A 451 29.73 -18.39 2.53
CA PHE A 451 29.27 -17.00 2.76
C PHE A 451 27.83 -17.00 3.28
N GLY A 452 27.36 -15.85 3.76
CA GLY A 452 25.95 -15.51 3.93
C GLY A 452 25.55 -14.43 2.93
N LEU A 453 24.26 -14.06 2.88
CA LEU A 453 23.78 -12.99 2.03
C LEU A 453 23.33 -11.78 2.85
N PHE A 454 23.52 -10.60 2.29
CA PHE A 454 22.96 -9.36 2.79
C PHE A 454 22.13 -8.71 1.67
N PHE A 455 20.81 -8.63 1.87
CA PHE A 455 19.89 -7.96 0.99
C PHE A 455 19.73 -6.51 1.45
N ASP A 456 20.44 -5.61 0.78
CA ASP A 456 20.46 -4.18 1.12
C ASP A 456 19.20 -3.48 0.60
N ASP A 457 18.71 -3.86 -0.59
CA ASP A 457 17.53 -3.27 -1.17
C ASP A 457 16.71 -4.26 -1.99
N ILE A 458 15.37 -4.10 -1.92
CA ILE A 458 14.38 -4.91 -2.62
C ILE A 458 13.42 -3.96 -3.34
N GLN A 459 13.19 -4.16 -4.63
CA GLN A 459 12.32 -3.32 -5.44
C GLN A 459 10.84 -3.54 -5.17
N GLY A 460 10.47 -4.76 -4.86
CA GLY A 460 9.09 -5.21 -4.69
C GLY A 460 9.04 -6.72 -4.80
N GLY A 461 7.87 -7.25 -5.02
CA GLY A 461 7.67 -8.68 -5.17
C GLY A 461 6.27 -9.00 -5.65
N PHE A 462 5.97 -10.27 -5.63
CA PHE A 462 4.61 -10.76 -5.75
C PHE A 462 4.45 -12.02 -4.90
N THR A 463 3.23 -12.25 -4.48
CA THR A 463 2.88 -13.44 -3.73
C THR A 463 1.69 -14.13 -4.38
N LEU A 464 1.75 -15.44 -4.44
CA LEU A 464 0.65 -16.25 -4.93
C LEU A 464 -0.11 -16.79 -3.71
N THR A 465 -1.35 -16.40 -3.57
CA THR A 465 -2.22 -16.78 -2.44
C THR A 465 -3.21 -17.88 -2.81
N GLY A 466 -3.41 -18.15 -4.10
CA GLY A 466 -4.36 -19.14 -4.59
C GLY A 466 -4.02 -20.59 -4.23
N ARG A 467 -5.04 -21.38 -3.91
CA ARG A 467 -4.90 -22.78 -3.45
C ARG A 467 -4.33 -23.73 -4.49
N THR A 468 -4.58 -23.47 -5.76
CA THR A 468 -4.13 -24.33 -6.88
C THR A 468 -2.70 -24.02 -7.34
N ILE A 469 -2.10 -23.00 -6.80
CA ILE A 469 -0.75 -22.54 -7.12
C ILE A 469 0.13 -22.79 -5.89
N PRO A 470 1.42 -23.12 -6.03
CA PRO A 470 2.30 -23.25 -4.89
C PRO A 470 2.21 -22.02 -4.00
N ASN A 471 1.98 -22.19 -2.69
CA ASN A 471 1.98 -21.11 -1.70
C ASN A 471 3.41 -20.58 -1.57
N ALA A 472 3.82 -19.79 -2.55
CA ALA A 472 5.17 -19.28 -2.73
C ALA A 472 5.15 -17.76 -2.87
N PHE A 473 6.26 -17.17 -2.57
CA PHE A 473 6.54 -15.77 -2.85
C PHE A 473 7.78 -15.65 -3.73
N ASN A 474 7.84 -14.57 -4.49
CA ASN A 474 9.03 -14.11 -5.16
C ASN A 474 9.23 -12.63 -4.84
N VAL A 475 10.33 -12.33 -4.18
CA VAL A 475 10.74 -10.96 -3.87
C VAL A 475 11.96 -10.63 -4.72
N ILE A 476 11.96 -9.44 -5.32
CA ILE A 476 12.94 -9.03 -6.33
C ILE A 476 14.02 -8.15 -5.70
N PRO A 477 15.16 -8.73 -5.28
CA PRO A 477 16.27 -7.95 -4.76
C PRO A 477 16.96 -7.14 -5.86
N VAL A 478 17.41 -5.95 -5.52
CA VAL A 478 18.17 -5.07 -6.43
C VAL A 478 19.61 -4.89 -5.99
N MET A 479 19.89 -4.91 -4.69
CA MET A 479 21.25 -4.82 -4.14
C MET A 479 21.47 -5.96 -3.16
N VAL A 480 22.39 -6.88 -3.48
CA VAL A 480 22.70 -8.05 -2.67
C VAL A 480 24.23 -8.21 -2.55
N TYR A 481 24.69 -8.54 -1.35
CA TYR A 481 26.09 -8.78 -1.07
C TYR A 481 26.30 -10.19 -0.51
N ARG A 482 27.40 -10.84 -0.91
CA ARG A 482 27.96 -11.96 -0.15
C ARG A 482 28.72 -11.39 1.04
N VAL A 483 28.50 -11.97 2.19
CA VAL A 483 29.28 -11.67 3.43
C VAL A 483 30.09 -12.92 3.77
N TYR A 484 31.41 -12.78 3.73
CA TYR A 484 32.33 -13.88 4.01
C TYR A 484 32.60 -14.07 5.49
N PRO A 485 33.14 -15.24 5.94
CA PRO A 485 33.46 -15.51 7.34
C PRO A 485 34.46 -14.52 7.98
N ASP A 486 35.26 -13.83 7.17
CA ASP A 486 36.21 -12.78 7.58
C ASP A 486 35.57 -11.39 7.66
N GLY A 487 34.28 -11.28 7.27
CA GLY A 487 33.53 -10.02 7.28
C GLY A 487 33.64 -9.21 5.99
N LYS A 488 34.39 -9.66 4.98
CA LYS A 488 34.44 -9.03 3.65
C LYS A 488 33.07 -9.11 2.99
N GLU A 489 32.68 -8.05 2.29
CA GLU A 489 31.48 -7.98 1.48
C GLU A 489 31.82 -7.93 -0.02
N GLU A 490 31.04 -8.62 -0.83
CA GLU A 490 31.15 -8.64 -2.27
C GLU A 490 29.78 -8.43 -2.91
N LEU A 491 29.61 -7.36 -3.70
CA LEU A 491 28.39 -7.14 -4.46
C LEU A 491 28.17 -8.29 -5.45
N VAL A 492 26.93 -8.78 -5.52
CA VAL A 492 26.52 -9.86 -6.42
C VAL A 492 25.20 -9.54 -7.11
N ARG A 493 24.86 -10.26 -8.18
CA ARG A 493 23.63 -10.06 -8.93
C ARG A 493 22.94 -11.36 -9.32
N GLY A 494 21.72 -11.24 -9.81
CA GLY A 494 20.99 -12.36 -10.44
C GLY A 494 20.39 -13.33 -9.45
N VAL A 495 19.91 -12.84 -8.30
CA VAL A 495 19.19 -13.61 -7.30
C VAL A 495 17.74 -13.17 -7.20
N ASP A 496 16.85 -14.15 -7.13
CA ASP A 496 15.46 -13.99 -6.69
C ASP A 496 15.30 -14.71 -5.36
N LEU A 497 14.62 -14.07 -4.43
CA LEU A 497 14.34 -14.63 -3.11
C LEU A 497 13.04 -15.40 -3.17
N VAL A 498 13.10 -16.69 -2.86
CA VAL A 498 11.97 -17.60 -2.95
C VAL A 498 11.79 -18.40 -1.65
N GLY A 499 10.60 -18.95 -1.44
CA GLY A 499 10.33 -19.79 -0.29
C GLY A 499 8.85 -19.90 0.05
N THR A 500 8.58 -20.58 1.16
CA THR A 500 7.24 -20.66 1.76
C THR A 500 7.17 -19.78 3.02
N PRO A 501 6.08 -19.04 3.21
CA PRO A 501 5.98 -18.03 4.26
C PRO A 501 6.27 -18.55 5.67
N LEU A 502 5.57 -19.58 6.11
CA LEU A 502 5.68 -20.10 7.48
C LEU A 502 7.09 -20.60 7.82
N THR A 503 7.76 -21.21 6.85
CA THR A 503 9.12 -21.73 7.05
C THR A 503 10.12 -20.59 7.27
N VAL A 504 10.00 -19.49 6.50
CA VAL A 504 10.96 -18.38 6.59
C VAL A 504 10.79 -17.62 7.91
N PHE A 505 9.57 -17.36 8.33
CA PHE A 505 9.31 -16.63 9.58
C PHE A 505 9.83 -17.36 10.82
N SER A 506 9.73 -18.69 10.86
CA SER A 506 10.27 -19.51 11.95
C SER A 506 11.82 -19.51 12.03
N LYS A 507 12.50 -18.98 10.99
CA LYS A 507 13.96 -18.91 10.88
C LYS A 507 14.53 -17.55 11.24
N ILE A 508 13.72 -16.55 11.62
CA ILE A 508 14.20 -15.24 12.06
C ILE A 508 14.83 -15.40 13.44
N LEU A 509 16.09 -15.00 13.58
CA LEU A 509 16.89 -15.17 14.80
C LEU A 509 17.02 -13.89 15.62
N ALA A 510 17.15 -12.74 14.95
CA ALA A 510 17.40 -11.44 15.58
C ALA A 510 16.93 -10.32 14.66
N ALA A 511 16.76 -9.13 15.24
CA ALA A 511 16.47 -7.91 14.50
C ALA A 511 17.25 -6.74 15.09
N ASP A 512 17.64 -5.77 14.25
CA ASP A 512 18.36 -4.57 14.69
C ASP A 512 17.41 -3.46 15.16
N ASP A 513 17.95 -2.27 15.37
CA ASP A 513 17.26 -1.05 15.81
C ASP A 513 16.93 -0.10 14.65
N GLU A 514 17.17 -0.49 13.41
CA GLU A 514 16.84 0.31 12.24
C GLU A 514 15.32 0.57 12.14
N LYS A 515 14.96 1.74 11.63
CA LYS A 515 13.57 2.13 11.38
C LYS A 515 13.45 2.60 9.92
N ALA A 516 13.59 1.67 9.01
CA ALA A 516 13.46 1.98 7.59
C ALA A 516 11.99 1.98 7.14
N VAL A 517 11.69 2.81 6.15
CA VAL A 517 10.36 2.94 5.55
C VAL A 517 10.44 2.68 4.05
N PHE A 518 9.47 1.92 3.57
CA PHE A 518 9.17 1.75 2.16
C PHE A 518 7.76 2.31 1.90
N ASN A 519 7.66 3.26 0.97
CA ASN A 519 6.40 3.77 0.44
C ASN A 519 6.18 3.24 -0.97
N GLY A 520 5.03 2.63 -1.22
CA GLY A 520 4.74 1.98 -2.47
C GLY A 520 3.27 1.99 -2.86
N ILE A 521 2.99 1.36 -3.99
CA ILE A 521 1.63 1.09 -4.47
C ILE A 521 1.48 -0.42 -4.59
N CYS A 522 0.50 -0.97 -3.91
CA CYS A 522 0.23 -2.40 -3.88
C CYS A 522 -0.91 -2.74 -4.85
N GLY A 523 -0.64 -3.63 -5.81
CA GLY A 523 -1.64 -4.13 -6.75
C GLY A 523 -2.20 -5.48 -6.33
N ALA A 524 -3.54 -5.60 -6.27
CA ALA A 524 -4.24 -6.87 -6.06
C ALA A 524 -5.61 -6.83 -6.74
N GLU A 525 -6.53 -7.73 -6.36
CA GLU A 525 -7.85 -7.87 -6.97
C GLU A 525 -8.74 -6.61 -6.91
N SER A 526 -8.57 -5.77 -5.90
CA SER A 526 -9.26 -4.46 -5.81
C SER A 526 -8.47 -3.32 -6.45
N GLY A 527 -7.54 -3.62 -7.37
CA GLY A 527 -6.71 -2.61 -8.03
C GLY A 527 -5.52 -2.16 -7.19
N GLN A 528 -5.04 -0.96 -7.44
CA GLN A 528 -3.85 -0.36 -6.85
C GLN A 528 -4.21 0.53 -5.68
N VAL A 529 -3.57 0.33 -4.52
CA VAL A 529 -3.76 1.17 -3.33
C VAL A 529 -2.39 1.63 -2.78
N PRO A 530 -2.27 2.89 -2.31
CA PRO A 530 -1.06 3.35 -1.64
C PRO A 530 -0.86 2.59 -0.33
N VAL A 531 0.38 2.19 -0.05
CA VAL A 531 0.76 1.46 1.16
C VAL A 531 2.12 1.92 1.67
N SER A 532 2.33 1.77 2.97
CA SER A 532 3.66 1.92 3.55
C SER A 532 4.00 0.66 4.35
N ALA A 533 5.28 0.32 4.38
CA ALA A 533 5.77 -0.74 5.24
C ALA A 533 7.07 -0.27 5.92
N SER A 534 7.25 -0.64 7.17
CA SER A 534 8.41 -0.23 7.96
C SER A 534 8.87 -1.33 8.88
N GLY A 535 10.17 -1.41 9.11
CA GLY A 535 10.72 -2.41 10.00
C GLY A 535 12.22 -2.30 10.21
N PRO A 536 12.74 -3.13 11.15
CA PRO A 536 14.17 -3.29 11.41
C PRO A 536 14.83 -4.19 10.36
N GLY A 537 16.16 -4.18 10.32
CA GLY A 537 16.91 -5.24 9.68
C GLY A 537 16.74 -6.56 10.45
N ILE A 538 16.61 -7.68 9.74
CA ILE A 538 16.42 -9.01 10.35
C ILE A 538 17.51 -9.99 9.91
N LEU A 539 17.92 -10.85 10.82
CA LEU A 539 18.76 -12.02 10.55
C LEU A 539 17.88 -13.27 10.43
N ILE A 540 18.03 -13.98 9.33
CA ILE A 540 17.33 -15.24 9.06
C ILE A 540 18.39 -16.35 8.97
N SER A 541 18.22 -17.43 9.73
CA SER A 541 19.17 -18.56 9.74
C SER A 541 19.23 -19.31 8.42
N GLN A 542 18.15 -19.34 7.67
CA GLN A 542 18.08 -20.03 6.39
C GLN A 542 17.08 -19.37 5.45
N ILE A 543 17.57 -18.89 4.34
CA ILE A 543 16.81 -18.34 3.22
C ILE A 543 17.18 -19.09 1.94
N GLU A 544 16.26 -19.16 1.01
CA GLU A 544 16.49 -19.78 -0.30
C GLU A 544 16.48 -18.72 -1.38
N VAL A 545 17.48 -18.79 -2.26
CA VAL A 545 17.53 -17.97 -3.45
C VAL A 545 17.71 -18.86 -4.69
N GLN A 546 17.04 -18.46 -5.73
CA GLN A 546 17.20 -19.03 -7.06
C GLN A 546 17.89 -18.04 -7.99
N LYS A 547 18.42 -18.55 -9.07
CA LYS A 547 18.99 -17.72 -10.12
C LYS A 547 17.87 -16.97 -10.84
N LYS A 548 18.00 -15.64 -10.92
CA LYS A 548 17.08 -14.82 -11.72
C LYS A 548 17.08 -15.28 -13.17
N SER A 549 15.90 -15.41 -13.76
CA SER A 549 15.78 -15.72 -15.18
C SER A 549 16.45 -14.63 -16.02
N LYS A 550 17.25 -15.04 -17.00
CA LYS A 550 17.86 -14.11 -17.94
C LYS A 550 16.87 -13.76 -19.05
N SER A 551 16.84 -12.49 -19.44
CA SER A 551 16.22 -12.11 -20.70
C SER A 551 16.94 -12.82 -21.87
N GLN A 552 16.17 -13.26 -22.86
CA GLN A 552 16.75 -13.78 -24.11
C GLN A 552 17.21 -12.67 -25.05
N GLU A 553 16.88 -11.41 -24.73
CA GLU A 553 17.35 -10.26 -25.47
C GLU A 553 18.84 -10.05 -25.26
N ARG A 554 19.57 -10.00 -26.36
CA ARG A 554 20.99 -9.65 -26.34
C ARG A 554 21.18 -8.17 -25.95
N PRO A 555 22.33 -7.81 -25.34
CA PRO A 555 22.71 -6.42 -25.20
C PRO A 555 22.68 -5.71 -26.56
N PRO A 556 22.46 -4.37 -26.60
CA PRO A 556 22.48 -3.64 -27.86
C PRO A 556 23.77 -3.85 -28.62
N ILE A 557 23.63 -4.04 -29.93
CA ILE A 557 24.75 -4.17 -30.86
C ILE A 557 25.34 -2.78 -31.17
N LEU A 558 24.47 -1.77 -31.19
CA LEU A 558 24.86 -0.40 -31.44
C LEU A 558 25.41 0.27 -30.18
N PRO A 559 26.52 1.03 -30.28
CA PRO A 559 27.01 1.81 -29.17
C PRO A 559 26.00 2.90 -28.80
N ALA A 560 25.87 3.18 -27.51
CA ALA A 560 25.02 4.27 -27.05
C ALA A 560 25.52 5.62 -27.60
N PRO A 561 24.63 6.57 -27.95
CA PRO A 561 25.01 7.85 -28.52
C PRO A 561 25.95 8.67 -27.62
N PHE A 562 25.85 8.52 -26.31
CA PHE A 562 26.72 9.17 -25.33
C PHE A 562 28.13 8.57 -25.26
N ALA A 563 28.29 7.28 -25.58
CA ALA A 563 29.60 6.64 -25.65
C ALA A 563 30.42 7.15 -26.88
N ALA A 564 29.75 7.44 -27.99
CA ALA A 564 30.38 7.99 -29.20
C ALA A 564 30.89 9.42 -29.00
N ALA A 565 30.21 10.23 -28.17
CA ALA A 565 30.63 11.59 -27.88
C ALA A 565 31.90 11.69 -27.01
N GLN A 566 32.21 10.66 -26.23
CA GLN A 566 33.43 10.57 -25.40
C GLN A 566 34.65 10.01 -26.18
N GLY A 567 34.42 9.32 -27.29
CA GLY A 567 35.46 8.72 -28.13
C GLY A 567 35.92 9.57 -29.32
N GLY A 568 35.30 10.72 -29.56
CA GLY A 568 35.54 11.59 -30.70
C GLY A 568 36.70 12.62 -30.54
N ALA A 569 37.47 12.52 -29.47
CA ALA A 569 38.70 13.30 -29.27
C ALA A 569 39.93 12.37 -29.35
N LYS A 570 40.20 11.83 -30.56
CA LYS A 570 41.49 11.28 -30.90
C LYS A 570 41.97 11.94 -32.19
#